data_955be3a707194517438f6ca11f38acae
#
_entry.id   955be3a707194517438f6ca11f38acae
#
_cell.length_a   1.000
_cell.length_b   1.000
_cell.length_c   1.000
_cell.angle_alpha   90.00
_cell.angle_beta   90.00
_cell.angle_gamma   90.00
#
_symmetry.space_group_name_H-M   'P 1'
#
loop_
_entity.id
_entity.type
_entity.pdbx_description
1 polymer ?
#
loop_
_entity_poly.entity_id
_entity_poly.type
_entity_poly.pdbx_seq_one_letter_code
_entity_poly.pdbx_strand_id
1 'polypeptide(L)'
;MLSHFHYFGLRTNIYFFTQLETNIKKEDYHMKDNQASFTAMTVAYMRAYHSKHATDKIFDDFLAYDLIPDEKRGLIEQHLIEQYMVWDQQLNDFPYTELQSEQTITQELLRQATSRLEGFFNSRARYAEDALKKAIKKGVKQYVILGAGMDTFSFRQPAMMEHLEVFEVNHPATQKFKLHRFAELGWKHPAKLHFIPIDFTKESLIIALTSSSSYDQTVKTFFNWLGVTYFLTRDEVFTTFRSIREIAPGLKLELGLKFQGRDID
;
A
#
# COMPACT_ATOMS: atom_id res chain seq x y z
N MET A 1 -6.72 0.07 -32.57
CA MET A 1 -6.19 -1.12 -31.86
C MET A 1 -5.63 -0.81 -30.45
N LEU A 2 -5.26 0.41 -30.13
CA LEU A 2 -4.73 0.80 -28.79
C LEU A 2 -5.78 1.05 -27.69
N SER A 3 -7.06 1.26 -28.05
CA SER A 3 -8.14 1.55 -27.07
C SER A 3 -8.66 0.32 -26.32
N HIS A 4 -8.50 -0.89 -26.88
CA HIS A 4 -8.96 -2.15 -26.24
C HIS A 4 -8.02 -2.63 -25.14
N PHE A 5 -6.72 -2.40 -25.25
CA PHE A 5 -5.73 -2.81 -24.22
C PHE A 5 -5.87 -2.03 -22.90
N HIS A 6 -6.22 -0.76 -22.94
CA HIS A 6 -6.42 0.06 -21.75
C HIS A 6 -7.68 -0.33 -20.94
N TYR A 7 -8.74 -0.75 -21.64
CA TYR A 7 -10.00 -1.14 -20.98
C TYR A 7 -9.92 -2.53 -20.33
N PHE A 8 -9.11 -3.44 -20.90
CA PHE A 8 -8.94 -4.81 -20.41
C PHE A 8 -8.12 -4.83 -19.11
N GLY A 9 -7.00 -4.11 -19.05
CA GLY A 9 -6.17 -3.99 -17.83
C GLY A 9 -6.89 -3.36 -16.63
N LEU A 10 -7.86 -2.49 -16.90
CA LEU A 10 -8.68 -1.82 -15.87
C LEU A 10 -9.73 -2.75 -15.26
N ARG A 11 -10.43 -3.55 -16.07
CA ARG A 11 -11.40 -4.55 -15.57
C ARG A 11 -10.71 -5.64 -14.75
N THR A 12 -9.55 -6.07 -15.19
CA THR A 12 -8.74 -7.10 -14.56
C THR A 12 -8.29 -6.75 -13.16
N ASN A 13 -7.76 -5.53 -12.97
CA ASN A 13 -7.37 -5.05 -11.64
C ASN A 13 -8.55 -4.88 -10.69
N ILE A 14 -9.72 -4.50 -11.22
CA ILE A 14 -10.97 -4.37 -10.46
C ILE A 14 -11.43 -5.75 -9.98
N TYR A 15 -11.38 -6.75 -10.86
CA TYR A 15 -11.81 -8.11 -10.55
C TYR A 15 -10.90 -8.79 -9.52
N PHE A 16 -9.59 -8.56 -9.57
CA PHE A 16 -8.64 -9.07 -8.58
C PHE A 16 -8.92 -8.49 -7.18
N PHE A 17 -9.18 -7.20 -7.07
CA PHE A 17 -9.57 -6.60 -5.79
C PHE A 17 -10.93 -7.10 -5.31
N THR A 18 -11.91 -7.27 -6.20
CA THR A 18 -13.21 -7.88 -5.84
C THR A 18 -13.10 -9.36 -5.49
N GLN A 19 -12.16 -10.11 -6.07
CA GLN A 19 -11.93 -11.52 -5.71
C GLN A 19 -11.07 -11.67 -4.45
N LEU A 20 -10.09 -10.80 -4.22
CA LEU A 20 -9.51 -10.63 -2.88
C LEU A 20 -10.61 -10.36 -1.85
N GLU A 21 -11.65 -9.62 -2.27
CA GLU A 21 -12.82 -9.32 -1.47
C GLU A 21 -13.78 -10.52 -1.32
N THR A 22 -14.07 -11.29 -2.34
CA THR A 22 -15.11 -12.36 -2.28
C THR A 22 -14.63 -13.64 -1.67
N ASN A 23 -13.33 -13.96 -1.72
CA ASN A 23 -12.76 -15.16 -1.10
C ASN A 23 -12.32 -14.94 0.36
N ILE A 24 -12.10 -13.70 0.76
CA ILE A 24 -12.05 -13.30 2.16
C ILE A 24 -13.50 -13.08 2.58
N LYS A 25 -14.07 -13.94 3.43
CA LYS A 25 -15.45 -13.79 3.95
C LYS A 25 -15.63 -12.34 4.44
N LYS A 26 -16.82 -11.76 4.27
CA LYS A 26 -17.18 -10.40 4.72
C LYS A 26 -16.75 -10.09 6.17
N GLU A 27 -16.60 -11.12 6.99
CA GLU A 27 -16.10 -11.07 8.37
C GLU A 27 -14.59 -10.76 8.48
N ASP A 28 -13.81 -10.95 7.40
CA ASP A 28 -12.38 -10.68 7.37
C ASP A 28 -12.04 -9.24 6.89
N TYR A 29 -13.04 -8.45 6.44
CA TYR A 29 -12.87 -7.04 6.06
C TYR A 29 -12.68 -6.11 7.25
N HIS A 30 -13.29 -6.42 8.38
CA HIS A 30 -12.94 -5.74 9.62
C HIS A 30 -11.59 -6.29 10.06
N MET A 31 -10.56 -5.43 10.04
CA MET A 31 -9.27 -5.78 10.62
C MET A 31 -9.53 -6.34 12.02
N LYS A 32 -9.23 -7.64 12.21
CA LYS A 32 -9.34 -8.25 13.52
C LYS A 32 -8.46 -7.45 14.47
N ASP A 33 -9.00 -6.98 15.57
CA ASP A 33 -8.38 -5.99 16.48
C ASP A 33 -6.93 -6.33 16.90
N ASN A 34 -6.49 -7.57 16.65
CA ASN A 34 -5.18 -8.07 17.07
C ASN A 34 -4.31 -8.63 15.92
N GLN A 35 -4.70 -8.47 14.65
CA GLN A 35 -3.92 -9.00 13.53
C GLN A 35 -3.42 -7.89 12.60
N ALA A 36 -2.14 -8.00 12.21
CA ALA A 36 -1.58 -7.14 11.18
C ALA A 36 -2.25 -7.40 9.83
N SER A 37 -2.42 -6.35 9.04
CA SER A 37 -3.05 -6.42 7.72
C SER A 37 -2.27 -7.32 6.76
N PHE A 38 -2.87 -8.45 6.38
CA PHE A 38 -2.32 -9.33 5.36
C PHE A 38 -2.20 -8.61 4.01
N THR A 39 -3.19 -7.79 3.65
CA THR A 39 -3.16 -6.97 2.44
C THR A 39 -1.99 -5.99 2.43
N ALA A 40 -1.69 -5.35 3.57
CA ALA A 40 -0.53 -4.46 3.67
C ALA A 40 0.79 -5.21 3.43
N MET A 41 0.92 -6.44 3.94
CA MET A 41 2.08 -7.31 3.68
C MET A 41 2.14 -7.76 2.22
N THR A 42 1.00 -8.13 1.62
CA THR A 42 0.92 -8.51 0.20
C THR A 42 1.33 -7.35 -0.72
N VAL A 43 0.86 -6.14 -0.47
CA VAL A 43 1.25 -4.95 -1.24
C VAL A 43 2.76 -4.66 -1.10
N ALA A 44 3.31 -4.82 0.10
CA ALA A 44 4.76 -4.69 0.32
C ALA A 44 5.53 -5.79 -0.41
N TYR A 45 5.05 -7.03 -0.38
CA TYR A 45 5.62 -8.14 -1.14
C TYR A 45 5.67 -7.85 -2.64
N MET A 46 4.61 -7.29 -3.22
CA MET A 46 4.56 -6.93 -4.63
C MET A 46 5.62 -5.88 -5.00
N ARG A 47 5.85 -4.87 -4.14
CA ARG A 47 6.92 -3.88 -4.33
C ARG A 47 8.30 -4.52 -4.20
N ALA A 48 8.48 -5.39 -3.21
CA ALA A 48 9.73 -6.13 -2.99
C ALA A 48 10.06 -7.08 -4.14
N TYR A 49 9.07 -7.80 -4.64
CA TYR A 49 9.21 -8.71 -5.77
C TYR A 49 9.67 -7.95 -7.02
N HIS A 50 9.02 -6.86 -7.36
CA HIS A 50 9.41 -5.96 -8.45
C HIS A 50 10.85 -5.43 -8.26
N SER A 51 11.17 -4.95 -7.06
CA SER A 51 12.52 -4.47 -6.73
C SER A 51 13.60 -5.53 -6.94
N LYS A 52 13.29 -6.80 -6.66
CA LYS A 52 14.22 -7.93 -6.78
C LYS A 52 14.35 -8.48 -8.20
N HIS A 53 13.26 -8.49 -8.98
CA HIS A 53 13.18 -9.23 -10.23
C HIS A 53 13.06 -8.37 -11.49
N ALA A 54 12.61 -7.12 -11.39
CA ALA A 54 12.46 -6.26 -12.56
C ALA A 54 13.82 -5.73 -13.03
N THR A 55 14.06 -5.81 -14.35
CA THR A 55 15.21 -5.19 -15.00
C THR A 55 15.08 -3.67 -15.01
N ASP A 56 13.89 -3.18 -15.43
CA ASP A 56 13.55 -1.76 -15.44
C ASP A 56 12.62 -1.46 -14.27
N LYS A 57 13.20 -0.98 -13.16
CA LYS A 57 12.45 -0.74 -11.94
C LYS A 57 11.63 0.53 -12.00
N ILE A 58 10.30 0.40 -12.05
CA ILE A 58 9.37 1.52 -11.89
C ILE A 58 9.54 2.13 -10.49
N PHE A 59 9.67 1.27 -9.48
CA PHE A 59 9.82 1.64 -8.09
C PHE A 59 10.74 0.64 -7.37
N ASP A 60 11.78 1.13 -6.69
CA ASP A 60 12.76 0.26 -6.05
C ASP A 60 12.54 0.25 -4.53
N ASP A 61 11.75 -0.69 -4.04
CA ASP A 61 11.52 -0.91 -2.60
C ASP A 61 12.34 -2.12 -2.10
N PHE A 62 13.65 -1.96 -2.09
CA PHE A 62 14.60 -3.01 -1.72
C PHE A 62 14.53 -3.42 -0.25
N LEU A 63 13.87 -2.63 0.62
CA LEU A 63 13.72 -2.91 2.04
C LEU A 63 12.42 -3.66 2.39
N ALA A 64 11.41 -3.62 1.52
CA ALA A 64 10.11 -4.20 1.83
C ALA A 64 10.18 -5.73 2.01
N TYR A 65 11.15 -6.40 1.38
CA TYR A 65 11.34 -7.85 1.52
C TYR A 65 11.68 -8.25 2.95
N ASP A 66 12.55 -7.50 3.61
CA ASP A 66 13.01 -7.77 4.97
C ASP A 66 11.92 -7.55 6.02
N LEU A 67 10.99 -6.61 5.75
CA LEU A 67 9.86 -6.35 6.65
C LEU A 67 8.89 -7.53 6.76
N ILE A 68 8.85 -8.41 5.77
CA ILE A 68 7.90 -9.52 5.73
C ILE A 68 8.62 -10.78 6.21
N PRO A 69 8.21 -11.42 7.32
CA PRO A 69 8.79 -12.68 7.78
C PRO A 69 8.68 -13.78 6.71
N ASP A 70 9.63 -14.71 6.69
CA ASP A 70 9.69 -15.81 5.70
C ASP A 70 8.38 -16.61 5.65
N GLU A 71 7.83 -16.96 6.81
CA GLU A 71 6.56 -17.67 6.92
C GLU A 71 5.42 -16.90 6.24
N LYS A 72 5.38 -15.57 6.44
CA LYS A 72 4.35 -14.72 5.81
C LYS A 72 4.56 -14.57 4.31
N ARG A 73 5.83 -14.56 3.85
CA ARG A 73 6.12 -14.55 2.41
C ARG A 73 5.59 -15.80 1.72
N GLY A 74 5.85 -16.99 2.27
CA GLY A 74 5.32 -18.25 1.73
C GLY A 74 3.80 -18.26 1.63
N LEU A 75 3.10 -17.77 2.66
CA LEU A 75 1.62 -17.64 2.64
C LEU A 75 1.14 -16.64 1.57
N ILE A 76 1.85 -15.52 1.38
CA ILE A 76 1.51 -14.53 0.35
C ILE A 76 1.72 -15.13 -1.04
N GLU A 77 2.85 -15.80 -1.27
CA GLU A 77 3.17 -16.45 -2.56
C GLU A 77 2.11 -17.50 -2.91
N GLN A 78 1.79 -18.38 -1.98
CA GLN A 78 0.72 -19.36 -2.15
C GLN A 78 -0.61 -18.69 -2.50
N HIS A 79 -1.00 -17.67 -1.74
CA HIS A 79 -2.25 -16.95 -1.98
C HIS A 79 -2.28 -16.28 -3.37
N LEU A 80 -1.18 -15.65 -3.79
CA LEU A 80 -1.09 -15.03 -5.11
C LEU A 80 -1.21 -16.07 -6.25
N ILE A 81 -0.59 -17.22 -6.09
CA ILE A 81 -0.67 -18.33 -7.05
C ILE A 81 -2.10 -18.88 -7.12
N GLU A 82 -2.73 -19.15 -5.97
CA GLU A 82 -4.11 -19.63 -5.91
C GLU A 82 -5.09 -18.68 -6.60
N GLN A 83 -4.96 -17.37 -6.33
CA GLN A 83 -5.79 -16.34 -6.98
C GLN A 83 -5.53 -16.27 -8.49
N TYR A 84 -4.27 -16.38 -8.91
CA TYR A 84 -3.91 -16.41 -10.31
C TYR A 84 -4.52 -17.64 -11.01
N MET A 85 -4.42 -18.85 -10.41
CA MET A 85 -4.96 -20.08 -10.99
C MET A 85 -6.48 -20.04 -11.16
N VAL A 86 -7.22 -19.53 -10.16
CA VAL A 86 -8.67 -19.35 -10.26
C VAL A 86 -9.03 -18.44 -11.43
N TRP A 87 -8.21 -17.44 -11.68
CA TRP A 87 -8.44 -16.47 -12.73
C TRP A 87 -8.01 -16.98 -14.11
N ASP A 88 -6.88 -17.70 -14.19
CA ASP A 88 -6.35 -18.28 -15.45
C ASP A 88 -7.27 -19.38 -16.01
N GLN A 89 -7.95 -20.15 -15.14
CA GLN A 89 -8.99 -21.10 -15.57
C GLN A 89 -10.12 -20.42 -16.39
N GLN A 90 -10.35 -19.14 -16.22
CA GLN A 90 -11.32 -18.35 -16.96
C GLN A 90 -10.77 -17.85 -18.31
N LEU A 91 -9.44 -17.85 -18.50
CA LEU A 91 -8.76 -17.26 -19.64
C LEU A 91 -8.15 -18.30 -20.61
N ASN A 92 -8.04 -19.57 -20.26
CA ASN A 92 -7.57 -20.72 -21.07
C ASN A 92 -6.22 -20.55 -21.79
N ASP A 93 -5.26 -19.78 -21.28
CA ASP A 93 -4.16 -19.30 -22.13
C ASP A 93 -2.76 -19.86 -21.87
N PHE A 94 -2.53 -20.78 -20.88
CA PHE A 94 -1.15 -21.21 -20.61
C PHE A 94 -0.95 -22.74 -20.56
N PRO A 95 -0.07 -23.31 -21.43
CA PRO A 95 0.27 -24.73 -21.37
C PRO A 95 1.33 -25.01 -20.29
N TYR A 96 0.90 -25.34 -19.06
CA TYR A 96 1.80 -25.77 -17.97
C TYR A 96 2.53 -27.09 -18.26
N THR A 97 2.19 -27.76 -19.36
CA THR A 97 2.72 -29.07 -19.75
C THR A 97 4.18 -29.06 -20.21
N GLU A 98 4.77 -27.89 -20.47
CA GLU A 98 6.16 -27.75 -20.95
C GLU A 98 7.18 -27.53 -19.82
N LEU A 99 6.76 -27.36 -18.56
CA LEU A 99 7.66 -27.05 -17.46
C LEU A 99 8.19 -28.32 -16.78
N GLN A 100 9.50 -28.42 -16.65
CA GLN A 100 10.22 -29.65 -16.30
C GLN A 100 10.24 -30.03 -14.82
N SER A 101 9.84 -29.13 -13.89
CA SER A 101 9.81 -29.43 -12.46
C SER A 101 8.73 -28.62 -11.74
N GLU A 102 8.24 -29.16 -10.59
CA GLU A 102 7.26 -28.48 -9.73
C GLU A 102 7.76 -27.10 -9.26
N GLN A 103 9.04 -26.99 -8.92
CA GLN A 103 9.63 -25.73 -8.50
C GLN A 103 9.62 -24.67 -9.63
N THR A 104 9.89 -25.08 -10.86
CA THR A 104 9.85 -24.21 -12.04
C THR A 104 8.43 -23.74 -12.32
N ILE A 105 7.46 -24.63 -12.17
CA ILE A 105 6.03 -24.31 -12.31
C ILE A 105 5.61 -23.25 -11.28
N THR A 106 5.95 -23.46 -10.01
CA THR A 106 5.61 -22.54 -8.91
C THR A 106 6.22 -21.16 -9.15
N GLN A 107 7.48 -21.08 -9.55
CA GLN A 107 8.16 -19.81 -9.86
C GLN A 107 7.51 -19.09 -11.04
N GLU A 108 7.13 -19.79 -12.09
CA GLU A 108 6.47 -19.19 -13.24
C GLU A 108 5.05 -18.72 -12.90
N LEU A 109 4.28 -19.49 -12.16
CA LEU A 109 2.96 -19.09 -11.66
C LEU A 109 3.05 -17.81 -10.81
N LEU A 110 4.02 -17.75 -9.90
CA LEU A 110 4.26 -16.58 -9.09
C LEU A 110 4.65 -15.36 -9.94
N ARG A 111 5.52 -15.56 -10.94
CA ARG A 111 5.89 -14.50 -11.89
C ARG A 111 4.68 -13.98 -12.67
N GLN A 112 3.81 -14.85 -13.13
CA GLN A 112 2.57 -14.47 -13.83
C GLN A 112 1.60 -13.74 -12.88
N ALA A 113 1.40 -14.26 -11.67
CA ALA A 113 0.54 -13.65 -10.66
C ALA A 113 1.01 -12.25 -10.29
N THR A 114 2.33 -12.04 -10.11
CA THR A 114 2.90 -10.75 -9.74
C THR A 114 2.93 -9.77 -10.91
N SER A 115 3.28 -10.20 -12.13
CA SER A 115 3.44 -9.34 -13.30
C SER A 115 2.18 -8.51 -13.64
N ARG A 116 1.01 -9.05 -13.35
CA ARG A 116 -0.27 -8.38 -13.62
C ARG A 116 -0.59 -7.23 -12.67
N LEU A 117 -0.03 -7.28 -11.47
CA LEU A 117 -0.34 -6.34 -10.37
C LEU A 117 0.80 -5.38 -10.07
N GLU A 118 2.04 -5.78 -10.37
CA GLU A 118 3.23 -5.00 -10.03
C GLU A 118 3.20 -3.59 -10.64
N GLY A 119 2.74 -3.46 -11.88
CA GLY A 119 2.60 -2.17 -12.54
C GLY A 119 1.68 -1.22 -11.78
N PHE A 120 0.58 -1.73 -11.24
CA PHE A 120 -0.37 -0.93 -10.46
C PHE A 120 0.20 -0.47 -9.11
N PHE A 121 0.80 -1.40 -8.34
CA PHE A 121 1.31 -1.08 -7.01
C PHE A 121 2.56 -0.19 -7.08
N ASN A 122 3.46 -0.47 -8.01
CA ASN A 122 4.71 0.27 -8.15
C ASN A 122 4.52 1.65 -8.77
N SER A 123 3.64 1.80 -9.79
CA SER A 123 3.36 3.10 -10.40
C SER A 123 2.77 4.10 -9.44
N ARG A 124 1.79 3.67 -8.61
CA ARG A 124 1.17 4.58 -7.63
C ARG A 124 2.15 5.00 -6.53
N ALA A 125 3.01 4.07 -6.06
CA ALA A 125 4.03 4.38 -5.08
C ALA A 125 5.07 5.36 -5.65
N ARG A 126 5.54 5.13 -6.88
CA ARG A 126 6.44 6.02 -7.60
C ARG A 126 5.85 7.41 -7.81
N TYR A 127 4.58 7.46 -8.26
CA TYR A 127 3.88 8.72 -8.46
C TYR A 127 3.79 9.54 -7.18
N ALA A 128 3.43 8.90 -6.05
CA ALA A 128 3.34 9.57 -4.76
C ALA A 128 4.68 10.16 -4.30
N GLU A 129 5.78 9.43 -4.46
CA GLU A 129 7.10 9.95 -4.11
C GLU A 129 7.59 11.05 -5.06
N ASP A 130 7.30 10.96 -6.35
CA ASP A 130 7.63 12.03 -7.30
C ASP A 130 6.80 13.29 -7.04
N ALA A 131 5.54 13.14 -6.63
CA ALA A 131 4.70 14.24 -6.19
C ALA A 131 5.21 14.89 -4.89
N LEU A 132 5.61 14.06 -3.91
CA LEU A 132 6.22 14.53 -2.66
C LEU A 132 7.53 15.30 -2.92
N LYS A 133 8.41 14.80 -3.80
CA LYS A 133 9.64 15.53 -4.21
C LYS A 133 9.34 16.92 -4.76
N LYS A 134 8.28 17.03 -5.56
CA LYS A 134 7.82 18.35 -6.08
C LYS A 134 7.23 19.21 -4.98
N ALA A 135 6.52 18.62 -4.01
CA ALA A 135 5.91 19.33 -2.89
C ALA A 135 6.96 19.87 -1.92
N ILE A 136 8.03 19.11 -1.62
CA ILE A 136 9.18 19.58 -0.82
C ILE A 136 9.79 20.83 -1.43
N LYS A 137 10.01 20.87 -2.76
CA LYS A 137 10.51 22.06 -3.47
C LYS A 137 9.59 23.28 -3.34
N LYS A 138 8.31 23.08 -3.03
CA LYS A 138 7.29 24.11 -2.77
C LYS A 138 7.10 24.44 -1.29
N GLY A 139 8.00 23.93 -0.44
CA GLY A 139 8.05 24.25 0.98
C GLY A 139 7.20 23.34 1.88
N VAL A 140 6.85 22.14 1.43
CA VAL A 140 6.27 21.10 2.31
C VAL A 140 7.32 20.68 3.33
N LYS A 141 6.92 20.57 4.60
CA LYS A 141 7.74 20.20 5.75
C LYS A 141 7.26 18.97 6.50
N GLN A 142 6.03 18.55 6.24
CA GLN A 142 5.42 17.38 6.87
C GLN A 142 4.87 16.44 5.82
N TYR A 143 5.04 15.15 6.04
CA TYR A 143 4.51 14.08 5.20
C TYR A 143 3.69 13.11 6.05
N VAL A 144 2.40 13.01 5.78
CA VAL A 144 1.48 12.12 6.47
C VAL A 144 1.09 10.97 5.54
N ILE A 145 1.39 9.74 5.96
CA ILE A 145 1.06 8.51 5.23
C ILE A 145 -0.13 7.86 5.92
N LEU A 146 -1.30 8.00 5.32
CA LEU A 146 -2.55 7.43 5.85
C LEU A 146 -2.66 5.95 5.45
N GLY A 147 -2.72 5.08 6.44
CA GLY A 147 -2.69 3.64 6.24
C GLY A 147 -1.32 3.16 5.77
N ALA A 148 -0.25 3.58 6.46
CA ALA A 148 1.13 3.31 6.07
C ALA A 148 1.47 1.82 5.86
N GLY A 149 0.78 0.90 6.55
CA GLY A 149 1.02 -0.53 6.41
C GLY A 149 2.50 -0.89 6.59
N MET A 150 3.08 -1.52 5.58
CA MET A 150 4.50 -1.86 5.51
C MET A 150 5.26 -0.88 4.59
N ASP A 151 5.01 0.41 4.71
CA ASP A 151 5.76 1.45 3.98
C ASP A 151 7.21 1.52 4.48
N THR A 152 8.16 1.76 3.57
CA THR A 152 9.60 1.81 3.85
C THR A 152 10.23 3.18 3.57
N PHE A 153 9.41 4.17 3.21
CA PHE A 153 9.86 5.50 2.78
C PHE A 153 10.92 6.09 3.71
N SER A 154 10.66 6.10 5.00
CA SER A 154 11.53 6.76 5.99
C SER A 154 12.92 6.14 6.11
N PHE A 155 13.07 4.88 5.74
CA PHE A 155 14.36 4.19 5.71
C PHE A 155 15.02 4.24 4.33
N ARG A 156 14.21 4.23 3.28
CA ARG A 156 14.66 4.16 1.90
C ARG A 156 15.03 5.54 1.31
N GLN A 157 14.47 6.60 1.87
CA GLN A 157 14.62 7.97 1.35
C GLN A 157 15.27 8.93 2.38
N PRO A 158 16.48 8.63 2.90
CA PRO A 158 17.12 9.43 3.95
C PRO A 158 17.30 10.90 3.56
N ALA A 159 17.63 11.21 2.30
CA ALA A 159 17.77 12.57 1.82
C ALA A 159 16.46 13.38 1.88
N MET A 160 15.31 12.77 1.69
CA MET A 160 14.01 13.45 1.87
C MET A 160 13.67 13.60 3.34
N MET A 161 14.07 12.65 4.19
CA MET A 161 13.88 12.72 5.64
C MET A 161 14.62 13.91 6.29
N GLU A 162 15.68 14.41 5.71
CA GLU A 162 16.37 15.62 6.20
C GLU A 162 15.43 16.84 6.21
N HIS A 163 14.45 16.88 5.31
CA HIS A 163 13.57 18.03 5.07
C HIS A 163 12.16 17.86 5.65
N LEU A 164 11.81 16.67 6.15
CA LEU A 164 10.44 16.30 6.50
C LEU A 164 10.34 15.75 7.92
N GLU A 165 9.29 16.14 8.63
CA GLU A 165 8.70 15.32 9.68
C GLU A 165 7.71 14.34 9.02
N VAL A 166 7.84 13.04 9.29
CA VAL A 166 7.02 11.99 8.66
C VAL A 166 6.11 11.34 9.70
N PHE A 167 4.83 11.24 9.39
CA PHE A 167 3.81 10.65 10.25
C PHE A 167 3.20 9.43 9.57
N GLU A 168 3.48 8.26 10.11
CA GLU A 168 2.82 7.03 9.68
C GLU A 168 1.56 6.81 10.51
N VAL A 169 0.42 7.07 9.88
CA VAL A 169 -0.90 6.83 10.47
C VAL A 169 -1.36 5.44 10.06
N ASN A 170 -1.60 4.56 11.03
CA ASN A 170 -1.89 3.17 10.72
C ASN A 170 -2.76 2.51 11.82
N HIS A 171 -3.47 1.43 11.44
CA HIS A 171 -4.19 0.63 12.41
C HIS A 171 -3.23 0.09 13.49
N PRO A 172 -3.62 0.15 14.78
CA PRO A 172 -2.72 -0.19 15.91
C PRO A 172 -2.06 -1.56 15.78
N ALA A 173 -2.80 -2.59 15.36
CA ALA A 173 -2.26 -3.94 15.22
C ALA A 173 -1.19 -4.04 14.12
N THR A 174 -1.42 -3.39 12.97
CA THR A 174 -0.44 -3.37 11.87
C THR A 174 0.81 -2.56 12.24
N GLN A 175 0.62 -1.44 12.95
CA GLN A 175 1.73 -0.62 13.43
C GLN A 175 2.58 -1.38 14.45
N LYS A 176 1.94 -2.05 15.42
CA LYS A 176 2.63 -2.89 16.42
C LYS A 176 3.46 -3.98 15.74
N PHE A 177 2.90 -4.66 14.74
CA PHE A 177 3.63 -5.67 13.97
C PHE A 177 4.85 -5.06 13.27
N LYS A 178 4.70 -3.93 12.58
CA LYS A 178 5.80 -3.25 11.89
C LYS A 178 6.93 -2.84 12.85
N LEU A 179 6.58 -2.28 14.00
CA LEU A 179 7.55 -1.89 15.03
C LEU A 179 8.29 -3.12 15.60
N HIS A 180 7.59 -4.24 15.78
CA HIS A 180 8.22 -5.49 16.18
C HIS A 180 9.22 -5.97 15.13
N ARG A 181 8.85 -5.92 13.85
CA ARG A 181 9.77 -6.26 12.75
C ARG A 181 11.00 -5.35 12.72
N PHE A 182 10.87 -4.06 12.97
CA PHE A 182 12.03 -3.17 13.07
C PHE A 182 12.97 -3.61 14.20
N ALA A 183 12.42 -4.00 15.36
CA ALA A 183 13.22 -4.47 16.48
C ALA A 183 13.96 -5.78 16.14
N GLU A 184 13.29 -6.75 15.50
CA GLU A 184 13.90 -8.02 15.07
C GLU A 184 15.02 -7.80 14.04
N LEU A 185 14.86 -6.85 13.12
CA LEU A 185 15.84 -6.49 12.11
C LEU A 185 16.96 -5.57 12.64
N GLY A 186 16.86 -5.11 13.88
CA GLY A 186 17.78 -4.12 14.45
C GLY A 186 17.69 -2.74 13.78
N TRP A 187 16.57 -2.43 13.13
CA TRP A 187 16.37 -1.14 12.46
C TRP A 187 16.00 -0.07 13.49
N LYS A 188 16.84 0.96 13.56
CA LYS A 188 16.54 2.16 14.36
C LYS A 188 15.77 3.14 13.48
N HIS A 189 14.51 3.41 13.84
CA HIS A 189 13.72 4.38 13.08
C HIS A 189 14.30 5.80 13.20
N PRO A 190 14.25 6.60 12.13
CA PRO A 190 14.70 7.99 12.15
C PRO A 190 13.98 8.82 13.21
N ALA A 191 14.68 9.79 13.82
CA ALA A 191 14.10 10.65 14.85
C ALA A 191 12.88 11.47 14.36
N LYS A 192 12.81 11.74 13.08
CA LYS A 192 11.72 12.46 12.41
C LYS A 192 10.59 11.55 11.89
N LEU A 193 10.59 10.27 12.27
CA LEU A 193 9.52 9.33 11.97
C LEU A 193 8.64 9.17 13.20
N HIS A 194 7.37 9.54 13.07
CA HIS A 194 6.37 9.49 14.12
C HIS A 194 5.29 8.47 13.77
N PHE A 195 4.89 7.66 14.75
CA PHE A 195 3.88 6.63 14.59
C PHE A 195 2.59 7.07 15.26
N ILE A 196 1.51 7.17 14.49
CA ILE A 196 0.19 7.59 14.94
C ILE A 196 -0.76 6.39 14.79
N PRO A 197 -1.03 5.65 15.88
CA PRO A 197 -2.00 4.56 15.83
C PRO A 197 -3.41 5.14 15.71
N ILE A 198 -4.20 4.64 14.76
CA ILE A 198 -5.60 5.05 14.56
C ILE A 198 -6.40 3.92 13.90
N ASP A 199 -7.61 3.72 14.39
CA ASP A 199 -8.66 3.00 13.68
C ASP A 199 -9.58 4.03 13.01
N PHE A 200 -9.47 4.16 11.67
CA PHE A 200 -10.26 5.14 10.90
C PHE A 200 -11.78 4.97 11.02
N THR A 201 -12.24 3.81 11.49
CA THR A 201 -13.67 3.53 11.69
C THR A 201 -14.18 4.02 13.04
N LYS A 202 -13.29 4.30 14.00
CA LYS A 202 -13.62 4.62 15.41
C LYS A 202 -13.08 5.97 15.88
N GLU A 203 -12.01 6.47 15.26
CA GLU A 203 -11.22 7.57 15.79
C GLU A 203 -11.08 8.72 14.79
N SER A 204 -10.91 9.92 15.31
CA SER A 204 -10.72 11.13 14.50
C SER A 204 -9.26 11.32 14.10
N LEU A 205 -8.99 11.42 12.78
CA LEU A 205 -7.66 11.73 12.25
C LEU A 205 -7.13 13.08 12.79
N ILE A 206 -8.03 14.08 12.94
CA ILE A 206 -7.65 15.40 13.47
C ILE A 206 -7.08 15.25 14.88
N ILE A 207 -7.84 14.59 15.77
CA ILE A 207 -7.45 14.41 17.16
C ILE A 207 -6.13 13.62 17.23
N ALA A 208 -6.00 12.53 16.48
CA ALA A 208 -4.82 11.70 16.51
C ALA A 208 -3.56 12.46 16.06
N LEU A 209 -3.62 13.20 14.96
CA LEU A 209 -2.49 13.98 14.46
C LEU A 209 -2.16 15.17 15.37
N THR A 210 -3.16 15.95 15.79
CA THR A 210 -2.94 17.15 16.60
C THR A 210 -2.55 16.86 18.04
N SER A 211 -2.79 15.64 18.53
CA SER A 211 -2.26 15.17 19.83
C SER A 211 -0.77 14.87 19.81
N SER A 212 -0.17 14.73 18.62
CA SER A 212 1.28 14.59 18.49
C SER A 212 1.96 15.95 18.61
N SER A 213 2.84 16.12 19.57
CA SER A 213 3.62 17.36 19.77
C SER A 213 4.53 17.72 18.60
N SER A 214 4.81 16.74 17.72
CA SER A 214 5.64 16.93 16.53
C SER A 214 4.84 17.43 15.32
N TYR A 215 3.49 17.35 15.36
CA TYR A 215 2.65 17.80 14.26
C TYR A 215 2.33 19.29 14.38
N ASP A 216 2.76 20.07 13.40
CA ASP A 216 2.52 21.51 13.33
C ASP A 216 1.49 21.85 12.24
N GLN A 217 0.32 22.32 12.66
CA GLN A 217 -0.77 22.71 11.76
C GLN A 217 -0.46 23.97 10.92
N THR A 218 0.60 24.70 11.26
CA THR A 218 0.97 25.96 10.56
C THR A 218 1.87 25.73 9.35
N VAL A 219 2.49 24.56 9.24
CA VAL A 219 3.38 24.24 8.13
C VAL A 219 2.70 23.42 7.05
N LYS A 220 3.23 23.53 5.83
CA LYS A 220 2.68 22.77 4.68
C LYS A 220 2.89 21.29 4.87
N THR A 221 1.81 20.52 4.79
CA THR A 221 1.77 19.08 4.93
C THR A 221 1.35 18.43 3.61
N PHE A 222 2.04 17.36 3.23
CA PHE A 222 1.64 16.49 2.13
C PHE A 222 0.99 15.22 2.70
N PHE A 223 -0.22 14.91 2.25
CA PHE A 223 -0.92 13.70 2.64
C PHE A 223 -0.88 12.67 1.52
N ASN A 224 -0.49 11.45 1.85
CA ASN A 224 -0.51 10.29 0.98
C ASN A 224 -1.52 9.27 1.51
N TRP A 225 -2.50 8.90 0.69
CA TRP A 225 -3.56 7.96 1.08
C TRP A 225 -3.74 6.89 0.01
N LEU A 226 -2.90 5.86 0.03
CA LEU A 226 -2.87 4.80 -0.97
C LEU A 226 -3.40 3.48 -0.41
N GLY A 227 -4.42 2.89 -1.07
CA GLY A 227 -4.85 1.51 -0.81
C GLY A 227 -5.65 1.30 0.48
N VAL A 228 -6.21 2.35 1.08
CA VAL A 228 -7.02 2.28 2.30
C VAL A 228 -8.50 2.44 2.03
N THR A 229 -8.86 3.28 1.06
CA THR A 229 -10.26 3.66 0.77
C THR A 229 -11.16 2.47 0.40
N TYR A 230 -10.58 1.35 -0.04
CA TYR A 230 -11.32 0.12 -0.33
C TYR A 230 -11.93 -0.54 0.92
N PHE A 231 -11.35 -0.27 2.09
CA PHE A 231 -11.76 -0.84 3.37
C PHE A 231 -12.70 0.08 4.16
N LEU A 232 -13.01 1.25 3.61
CA LEU A 232 -13.82 2.27 4.26
C LEU A 232 -15.14 2.46 3.52
N THR A 233 -16.16 2.78 4.28
CA THR A 233 -17.43 3.25 3.74
C THR A 233 -17.25 4.63 3.10
N ARG A 234 -18.19 5.02 2.23
CA ARG A 234 -18.22 6.35 1.62
C ARG A 234 -18.15 7.47 2.68
N ASP A 235 -18.90 7.33 3.76
CA ASP A 235 -18.97 8.34 4.82
C ASP A 235 -17.66 8.46 5.59
N GLU A 236 -16.95 7.35 5.86
CA GLU A 236 -15.63 7.35 6.49
C GLU A 236 -14.58 8.01 5.58
N VAL A 237 -14.63 7.74 4.27
CA VAL A 237 -13.76 8.40 3.30
C VAL A 237 -13.99 9.91 3.29
N PHE A 238 -15.25 10.37 3.19
CA PHE A 238 -15.55 11.80 3.18
C PHE A 238 -15.26 12.47 4.53
N THR A 239 -15.43 11.76 5.64
CA THR A 239 -15.08 12.26 6.97
C THR A 239 -13.58 12.48 7.08
N THR A 240 -12.77 11.53 6.59
CA THR A 240 -11.30 11.68 6.53
C THR A 240 -10.91 12.88 5.65
N PHE A 241 -11.55 13.09 4.51
CA PHE A 241 -11.30 14.28 3.67
C PHE A 241 -11.62 15.59 4.37
N ARG A 242 -12.77 15.66 5.08
CA ARG A 242 -13.12 16.85 5.86
C ARG A 242 -12.05 17.13 6.92
N SER A 243 -11.61 16.08 7.62
CA SER A 243 -10.53 16.15 8.61
C SER A 243 -9.24 16.72 8.02
N ILE A 244 -8.79 16.20 6.87
CA ILE A 244 -7.58 16.68 6.20
C ILE A 244 -7.72 18.16 5.80
N ARG A 245 -8.87 18.57 5.26
CA ARG A 245 -9.15 19.95 4.87
C ARG A 245 -9.11 20.89 6.07
N GLU A 246 -9.58 20.44 7.23
CA GLU A 246 -9.67 21.24 8.45
C GLU A 246 -8.28 21.47 9.05
N ILE A 247 -7.44 20.45 9.11
CA ILE A 247 -6.08 20.54 9.70
C ILE A 247 -5.02 21.11 8.75
N ALA A 248 -5.35 21.26 7.47
CA ALA A 248 -4.42 21.77 6.47
C ALA A 248 -5.12 22.76 5.52
N PRO A 249 -5.58 23.91 6.01
CA PRO A 249 -6.25 24.90 5.18
C PRO A 249 -5.27 25.46 4.13
N GLY A 250 -5.63 25.36 2.86
CA GLY A 250 -4.81 25.80 1.72
C GLY A 250 -3.94 24.72 1.06
N LEU A 251 -4.11 23.49 1.43
CA LEU A 251 -3.39 22.34 0.89
C LEU A 251 -3.87 21.97 -0.53
N LYS A 252 -2.91 21.65 -1.42
CA LYS A 252 -3.19 20.79 -2.57
C LYS A 252 -3.07 19.34 -2.10
N LEU A 253 -4.22 18.70 -1.91
CA LEU A 253 -4.30 17.29 -1.62
C LEU A 253 -3.95 16.51 -2.90
N GLU A 254 -2.78 15.90 -2.98
CA GLU A 254 -2.47 14.93 -4.04
C GLU A 254 -2.92 13.55 -3.54
N LEU A 255 -4.07 13.13 -4.01
CA LEU A 255 -4.67 11.85 -3.67
C LEU A 255 -4.47 10.87 -4.81
N GLY A 256 -3.82 9.76 -4.51
CA GLY A 256 -3.89 8.56 -5.32
C GLY A 256 -5.26 7.88 -5.16
N LEU A 257 -6.36 8.59 -5.52
CA LEU A 257 -7.70 8.03 -5.50
C LEU A 257 -8.03 7.41 -6.85
N LYS A 258 -8.31 6.13 -6.84
CA LYS A 258 -9.10 5.47 -7.85
C LYS A 258 -10.40 5.06 -7.19
N PHE A 259 -11.46 5.83 -7.41
CA PHE A 259 -12.81 5.38 -7.08
C PHE A 259 -13.16 4.22 -7.99
N GLN A 260 -13.50 3.07 -7.42
CA GLN A 260 -14.34 2.10 -8.10
C GLN A 260 -15.76 2.67 -8.09
N GLY A 261 -16.24 3.06 -9.27
CA GLY A 261 -17.63 3.39 -9.44
C GLY A 261 -18.47 2.14 -9.18
N ARG A 262 -19.09 2.05 -8.03
CA ARG A 262 -20.46 1.55 -7.96
C ARG A 262 -21.31 2.75 -8.31
N ASP A 263 -22.23 2.52 -9.25
CA ASP A 263 -23.15 3.53 -9.75
C ASP A 263 -23.67 4.37 -8.58
N ILE A 264 -23.47 5.67 -8.73
CA ILE A 264 -23.99 6.66 -7.81
C ILE A 264 -25.31 7.05 -8.46
N ASP A 265 -26.39 6.36 -8.09
CA ASP A 265 -27.75 6.88 -8.21
C ASP A 265 -28.04 7.81 -7.03
#